data_8dd4e5f638f4ca5140bbb48ee3434b7d
#
_entry.id   8dd4e5f638f4ca5140bbb48ee3434b7d
#
_cell.length_a   1.000
_cell.length_b   1.000
_cell.length_c   1.000
_cell.angle_alpha   90.00
_cell.angle_beta   90.00
_cell.angle_gamma   90.00
#
_symmetry.space_group_name_H-M   'P 1'
#
loop_
_entity.id
_entity.type
_entity.pdbx_description
1 polymer ?
#
loop_
_entity_poly.entity_id
_entity_poly.type
_entity_poly.pdbx_seq_one_letter_code
_entity_poly.pdbx_strand_id
1 'polypeptide(L)'
;MDQTVEHSGTESPHGDRQPTRIQAINREIILDAALEVFSVNGFRGSTVDQIAVRAKMSKPNLLYYFRRKQDIYRAVLEHTLDDWLAPLEAMNADGDPIEELRRYITAKLAMSEDNPAASRLFANEVLAGAPVVGDFLATRLKQLVDVKARVIRDWVDRGQLAPVDPYHLIFMIWATTQHYADFDVQIRAIVGRQVDAPGFREQTAQAVLSVVLNGIRPRD
;
A
#
# COMPACT_ATOMS: atom_id res chain seq x y z
N MET A 1 -7.01 -35.07 62.02
CA MET A 1 -7.87 -34.37 61.07
C MET A 1 -7.02 -33.26 60.49
N ASP A 2 -6.48 -33.58 59.36
CA ASP A 2 -5.49 -32.75 58.65
C ASP A 2 -6.24 -32.18 57.39
N GLN A 3 -6.25 -30.88 57.25
CA GLN A 3 -6.81 -30.22 56.09
C GLN A 3 -5.69 -29.49 55.32
N THR A 4 -5.24 -30.16 54.32
CA THR A 4 -4.37 -29.63 53.29
C THR A 4 -5.13 -28.65 52.43
N VAL A 5 -4.73 -27.38 52.43
CA VAL A 5 -5.26 -26.33 51.51
C VAL A 5 -4.38 -26.29 50.27
N GLU A 6 -4.89 -26.75 49.13
CA GLU A 6 -4.30 -26.61 47.82
C GLU A 6 -4.43 -25.15 47.36
N HIS A 7 -3.29 -24.50 47.10
CA HIS A 7 -3.22 -23.23 46.36
C HIS A 7 -3.20 -23.52 44.87
N SER A 8 -4.32 -23.39 44.21
CA SER A 8 -4.40 -23.34 42.77
C SER A 8 -4.02 -21.93 42.28
N GLY A 9 -2.79 -21.79 41.83
CA GLY A 9 -2.32 -20.60 41.11
C GLY A 9 -2.94 -20.57 39.71
N THR A 10 -3.92 -19.73 39.50
CA THR A 10 -4.43 -19.40 38.16
C THR A 10 -3.46 -18.40 37.50
N GLU A 11 -2.63 -18.91 36.60
CA GLU A 11 -1.93 -18.07 35.63
C GLU A 11 -2.95 -17.46 34.68
N SER A 12 -3.09 -16.14 34.72
CA SER A 12 -3.89 -15.37 33.77
C SER A 12 -3.18 -15.33 32.44
N PRO A 13 -3.87 -15.59 31.31
CA PRO A 13 -3.27 -15.49 29.99
C PRO A 13 -2.93 -14.02 29.70
N HIS A 14 -1.79 -13.79 29.06
CA HIS A 14 -1.35 -12.49 28.55
C HIS A 14 -2.42 -11.94 27.59
N GLY A 15 -3.29 -11.09 28.12
CA GLY A 15 -4.23 -10.32 27.31
C GLY A 15 -3.46 -9.38 26.38
N ASP A 16 -3.83 -9.38 25.11
CA ASP A 16 -3.45 -8.40 24.09
C ASP A 16 -3.76 -6.98 24.60
N ARG A 17 -2.78 -6.37 25.28
CA ARG A 17 -2.88 -4.95 25.63
C ARG A 17 -2.71 -4.16 24.34
N GLN A 18 -3.72 -3.41 23.95
CA GLN A 18 -3.59 -2.43 22.87
C GLN A 18 -2.33 -1.58 23.10
N PRO A 19 -1.52 -1.36 22.07
CA PRO A 19 -0.29 -0.58 22.19
C PRO A 19 -0.62 0.82 22.73
N THR A 20 0.20 1.32 23.65
CA THR A 20 0.06 2.68 24.15
C THR A 20 0.27 3.68 22.99
N ARG A 21 -0.28 4.90 23.12
CA ARG A 21 -0.08 5.97 22.12
C ARG A 21 1.42 6.19 21.81
N ILE A 22 2.28 6.13 22.80
CA ILE A 22 3.74 6.27 22.61
C ILE A 22 4.31 5.10 21.80
N GLN A 23 3.84 3.88 22.07
CA GLN A 23 4.27 2.71 21.31
C GLN A 23 3.84 2.80 19.84
N ALA A 24 2.62 3.27 19.56
CA ALA A 24 2.15 3.49 18.20
C ALA A 24 3.02 4.53 17.47
N ILE A 25 3.28 5.69 18.08
CA ILE A 25 4.14 6.73 17.50
C ILE A 25 5.56 6.20 17.21
N ASN A 26 6.17 5.50 18.15
CA ASN A 26 7.51 4.94 17.95
C ASN A 26 7.52 3.88 16.84
N ARG A 27 6.44 3.11 16.69
CA ARG A 27 6.31 2.13 15.62
C ARG A 27 6.29 2.82 14.25
N GLU A 28 5.52 3.89 14.08
CA GLU A 28 5.48 4.71 12.87
C GLU A 28 6.86 5.29 12.53
N ILE A 29 7.55 5.89 13.50
CA ILE A 29 8.92 6.41 13.30
C ILE A 29 9.88 5.32 12.78
N ILE A 30 9.74 4.09 13.29
CA ILE A 30 10.56 2.96 12.82
C ILE A 30 10.18 2.58 11.39
N LEU A 31 8.89 2.54 11.05
CA LEU A 31 8.42 2.18 9.71
C LEU A 31 8.87 3.19 8.66
N ASP A 32 8.76 4.49 8.94
CA ASP A 32 9.24 5.56 8.06
C ASP A 32 10.74 5.46 7.82
N ALA A 33 11.53 5.33 8.90
CA ALA A 33 12.97 5.16 8.82
C ALA A 33 13.37 3.89 8.04
N ALA A 34 12.65 2.81 8.24
CA ALA A 34 12.89 1.54 7.58
C ALA A 34 12.54 1.62 6.08
N LEU A 35 11.43 2.28 5.72
CA LEU A 35 11.07 2.51 4.33
C LEU A 35 12.19 3.24 3.59
N GLU A 36 12.73 4.32 4.15
CA GLU A 36 13.84 5.05 3.54
C GLU A 36 15.09 4.16 3.36
N VAL A 37 15.46 3.41 4.40
CA VAL A 37 16.64 2.52 4.34
C VAL A 37 16.43 1.39 3.34
N PHE A 38 15.27 0.74 3.32
CA PHE A 38 14.97 -0.36 2.41
C PHE A 38 14.83 0.10 0.95
N SER A 39 14.26 1.28 0.70
CA SER A 39 14.08 1.81 -0.66
C SER A 39 15.41 2.10 -1.36
N VAL A 40 16.45 2.46 -0.59
CA VAL A 40 17.79 2.75 -1.14
C VAL A 40 18.66 1.50 -1.24
N ASN A 41 18.68 0.65 -0.20
CA ASN A 41 19.64 -0.43 -0.08
C ASN A 41 19.03 -1.81 -0.40
N GLY A 42 17.72 -1.90 -0.60
CA GLY A 42 16.97 -3.15 -0.68
C GLY A 42 16.96 -3.91 0.64
N PHE A 43 16.20 -5.00 0.71
CA PHE A 43 16.15 -5.83 1.92
C PHE A 43 17.52 -6.40 2.29
N ARG A 44 18.28 -6.93 1.31
CA ARG A 44 19.57 -7.59 1.57
C ARG A 44 20.66 -6.63 2.03
N GLY A 45 20.73 -5.44 1.42
CA GLY A 45 21.74 -4.42 1.71
C GLY A 45 21.47 -3.60 2.99
N SER A 46 20.30 -3.74 3.59
CA SER A 46 19.91 -2.99 4.79
C SER A 46 20.25 -3.73 6.09
N THR A 47 20.50 -2.97 7.14
CA THR A 47 20.75 -3.48 8.49
C THR A 47 19.82 -2.82 9.53
N VAL A 48 19.56 -3.52 10.64
CA VAL A 48 18.79 -2.96 11.76
C VAL A 48 19.50 -1.73 12.36
N ASP A 49 20.83 -1.71 12.34
CA ASP A 49 21.62 -0.57 12.84
C ASP A 49 21.37 0.70 12.01
N GLN A 50 21.35 0.58 10.68
CA GLN A 50 21.00 1.71 9.79
C GLN A 50 19.60 2.24 10.07
N ILE A 51 18.63 1.35 10.26
CA ILE A 51 17.24 1.73 10.57
C ILE A 51 17.19 2.43 11.94
N ALA A 52 17.86 1.90 12.97
CA ALA A 52 17.90 2.49 14.30
C ALA A 52 18.53 3.90 14.29
N VAL A 53 19.63 4.09 13.56
CA VAL A 53 20.25 5.41 13.37
C VAL A 53 19.29 6.37 12.68
N ARG A 54 18.62 5.93 11.61
CA ARG A 54 17.66 6.75 10.88
C ARG A 54 16.44 7.12 11.73
N ALA A 55 15.94 6.18 12.53
CA ALA A 55 14.85 6.39 13.48
C ALA A 55 15.25 7.21 14.72
N LYS A 56 16.52 7.58 14.85
CA LYS A 56 17.08 8.29 16.01
C LYS A 56 16.83 7.56 17.35
N MET A 57 16.94 6.24 17.33
CA MET A 57 16.79 5.41 18.55
C MET A 57 17.90 4.37 18.64
N SER A 58 18.08 3.81 19.86
CA SER A 58 19.05 2.75 20.05
C SER A 58 18.57 1.44 19.41
N LYS A 59 19.50 0.60 18.94
CA LYS A 59 19.17 -0.73 18.41
C LYS A 59 18.37 -1.59 19.40
N PRO A 60 18.70 -1.66 20.70
CA PRO A 60 17.87 -2.39 21.67
C PRO A 60 16.43 -1.88 21.75
N ASN A 61 16.22 -0.54 21.69
CA ASN A 61 14.89 0.04 21.69
C ASN A 61 14.11 -0.34 20.41
N LEU A 62 14.75 -0.29 19.25
CA LEU A 62 14.11 -0.75 18.00
C LEU A 62 13.74 -2.24 18.08
N LEU A 63 14.65 -3.09 18.60
CA LEU A 63 14.41 -4.53 18.73
C LEU A 63 13.34 -4.89 19.78
N TYR A 64 12.96 -3.97 20.63
CA TYR A 64 11.77 -4.11 21.49
C TYR A 64 10.48 -4.12 20.66
N TYR A 65 10.40 -3.32 19.57
CA TYR A 65 9.23 -3.25 18.67
C TYR A 65 9.25 -4.34 17.60
N PHE A 66 10.42 -4.66 17.06
CA PHE A 66 10.57 -5.63 15.97
C PHE A 66 11.78 -6.54 16.25
N ARG A 67 11.52 -7.81 16.42
CA ARG A 67 12.57 -8.78 16.80
C ARG A 67 13.62 -8.99 15.71
N ARG A 68 13.24 -8.89 14.44
CA ARG A 68 14.09 -9.17 13.26
C ARG A 68 13.88 -8.16 12.15
N LYS A 69 14.89 -7.99 11.31
CA LYS A 69 14.83 -7.14 10.13
C LYS A 69 13.65 -7.53 9.19
N GLN A 70 13.37 -8.83 9.08
CA GLN A 70 12.26 -9.32 8.26
C GLN A 70 10.90 -8.88 8.81
N ASP A 71 10.76 -8.78 10.12
CA ASP A 71 9.51 -8.33 10.74
C ASP A 71 9.26 -6.84 10.45
N ILE A 72 10.35 -6.02 10.45
CA ILE A 72 10.29 -4.61 10.05
C ILE A 72 9.91 -4.49 8.57
N TYR A 73 10.58 -5.26 7.70
CA TYR A 73 10.35 -5.22 6.26
C TYR A 73 8.90 -5.59 5.91
N ARG A 74 8.40 -6.65 6.52
CA ARG A 74 7.00 -7.05 6.37
C ARG A 74 6.05 -5.94 6.80
N ALA A 75 6.28 -5.36 7.99
CA ALA A 75 5.44 -4.31 8.51
C ALA A 75 5.44 -3.05 7.64
N VAL A 76 6.57 -2.67 7.04
CA VAL A 76 6.65 -1.56 6.07
C VAL A 76 5.79 -1.85 4.84
N LEU A 77 5.89 -3.06 4.28
CA LEU A 77 5.11 -3.43 3.09
C LEU A 77 3.61 -3.53 3.39
N GLU A 78 3.24 -4.11 4.53
CA GLU A 78 1.84 -4.21 4.95
C GLU A 78 1.23 -2.82 5.20
N HIS A 79 1.96 -1.92 5.89
CA HIS A 79 1.52 -0.54 6.11
C HIS A 79 1.33 0.21 4.80
N THR A 80 2.29 0.12 3.87
CA THR A 80 2.16 0.70 2.52
C THR A 80 0.93 0.15 1.78
N LEU A 81 0.69 -1.16 1.88
CA LEU A 81 -0.46 -1.77 1.23
C LEU A 81 -1.79 -1.33 1.86
N ASP A 82 -1.87 -1.22 3.18
CA ASP A 82 -3.08 -0.74 3.87
C ASP A 82 -3.46 0.66 3.38
N ASP A 83 -2.50 1.58 3.31
CA ASP A 83 -2.73 2.92 2.78
C ASP A 83 -3.21 2.88 1.32
N TRP A 84 -2.56 2.06 0.49
CA TRP A 84 -2.86 1.99 -0.94
C TRP A 84 -4.18 1.30 -1.26
N LEU A 85 -4.68 0.45 -0.39
CA LEU A 85 -5.97 -0.20 -0.55
C LEU A 85 -7.14 0.66 -0.08
N ALA A 86 -6.90 1.61 0.82
CA ALA A 86 -7.94 2.46 1.39
C ALA A 86 -8.81 3.19 0.33
N PRO A 87 -8.27 3.78 -0.76
CA PRO A 87 -9.10 4.38 -1.80
C PRO A 87 -9.98 3.38 -2.56
N LEU A 88 -9.50 2.15 -2.76
CA LEU A 88 -10.27 1.09 -3.38
C LEU A 88 -11.37 0.60 -2.40
N GLU A 89 -11.04 0.43 -1.12
CA GLU A 89 -12.00 0.09 -0.09
C GLU A 89 -13.13 1.12 0.01
N ALA A 90 -12.80 2.41 -0.09
CA ALA A 90 -13.74 3.52 0.00
C ALA A 90 -14.69 3.66 -1.20
N MET A 91 -14.46 2.95 -2.32
CA MET A 91 -15.31 3.00 -3.51
C MET A 91 -16.74 2.57 -3.16
N ASN A 92 -17.72 3.47 -3.41
CA ASN A 92 -19.12 3.27 -3.08
C ASN A 92 -19.89 2.63 -4.25
N ALA A 93 -20.52 1.47 -4.00
CA ALA A 93 -21.31 0.75 -5.00
C ALA A 93 -22.56 1.54 -5.50
N ASP A 94 -23.09 2.42 -4.65
CA ASP A 94 -24.27 3.23 -4.94
C ASP A 94 -23.93 4.61 -5.52
N GLY A 95 -22.63 4.93 -5.64
CA GLY A 95 -22.15 6.20 -6.19
C GLY A 95 -22.22 6.25 -7.74
N ASP A 96 -21.95 7.43 -8.30
CA ASP A 96 -21.74 7.57 -9.74
C ASP A 96 -20.45 6.85 -10.15
N PRO A 97 -20.50 5.86 -11.06
CA PRO A 97 -19.34 5.03 -11.39
C PRO A 97 -18.15 5.83 -11.92
N ILE A 98 -18.39 6.86 -12.74
CA ILE A 98 -17.33 7.70 -13.31
C ILE A 98 -16.65 8.53 -12.21
N GLU A 99 -17.42 9.07 -11.27
CA GLU A 99 -16.87 9.87 -10.17
C GLU A 99 -16.17 8.99 -9.11
N GLU A 100 -16.67 7.77 -8.85
CA GLU A 100 -15.99 6.80 -7.98
C GLU A 100 -14.62 6.39 -8.55
N LEU A 101 -14.57 6.04 -9.83
CA LEU A 101 -13.33 5.68 -10.52
C LEU A 101 -12.39 6.89 -10.65
N ARG A 102 -12.92 8.10 -10.89
CA ARG A 102 -12.13 9.33 -10.87
C ARG A 102 -11.45 9.53 -9.53
N ARG A 103 -12.19 9.43 -8.41
CA ARG A 103 -11.63 9.57 -7.06
C ARG A 103 -10.56 8.53 -6.79
N TYR A 104 -10.81 7.28 -7.16
CA TYR A 104 -9.86 6.20 -6.99
C TYR A 104 -8.56 6.44 -7.78
N ILE A 105 -8.64 6.77 -9.07
CA ILE A 105 -7.47 7.04 -9.92
C ILE A 105 -6.68 8.23 -9.39
N THR A 106 -7.37 9.32 -9.00
CA THR A 106 -6.71 10.53 -8.47
C THR A 106 -5.96 10.23 -7.17
N ALA A 107 -6.58 9.48 -6.25
CA ALA A 107 -5.94 9.08 -5.01
C ALA A 107 -4.72 8.19 -5.26
N LYS A 108 -4.80 7.24 -6.20
CA LYS A 108 -3.67 6.37 -6.58
C LYS A 108 -2.50 7.15 -7.17
N LEU A 109 -2.76 8.13 -8.03
CA LEU A 109 -1.73 8.99 -8.58
C LEU A 109 -1.04 9.80 -7.48
N ALA A 110 -1.82 10.45 -6.61
CA ALA A 110 -1.27 11.22 -5.49
C ALA A 110 -0.37 10.37 -4.59
N MET A 111 -0.83 9.18 -4.20
CA MET A 111 -0.05 8.25 -3.35
C MET A 111 1.28 7.84 -4.00
N SER A 112 1.27 7.56 -5.31
CA SER A 112 2.48 7.17 -6.04
C SER A 112 3.46 8.33 -6.15
N GLU A 113 2.97 9.55 -6.32
CA GLU A 113 3.78 10.77 -6.42
C GLU A 113 4.33 11.23 -5.07
N ASP A 114 3.53 11.12 -4.00
CA ASP A 114 3.91 11.56 -2.66
C ASP A 114 4.91 10.59 -2.00
N ASN A 115 4.82 9.30 -2.31
CA ASN A 115 5.73 8.29 -1.77
C ASN A 115 6.28 7.33 -2.85
N PRO A 116 7.12 7.82 -3.79
CA PRO A 116 7.69 6.98 -4.84
C PRO A 116 8.65 5.91 -4.29
N ALA A 117 9.20 6.12 -3.09
CA ALA A 117 10.05 5.14 -2.43
C ALA A 117 9.27 3.89 -2.03
N ALA A 118 8.07 4.06 -1.47
CA ALA A 118 7.16 2.97 -1.13
C ALA A 118 6.70 2.22 -2.38
N SER A 119 6.36 2.93 -3.46
CA SER A 119 5.97 2.34 -4.74
C SER A 119 7.06 1.42 -5.28
N ARG A 120 8.29 1.92 -5.40
CA ARG A 120 9.43 1.12 -5.89
C ARG A 120 9.77 -0.06 -4.98
N LEU A 121 9.69 0.12 -3.66
CA LEU A 121 9.96 -0.97 -2.71
C LEU A 121 8.97 -2.11 -2.91
N PHE A 122 7.70 -1.80 -3.01
CA PHE A 122 6.64 -2.77 -3.25
C PHE A 122 6.76 -3.42 -4.63
N ALA A 123 7.00 -2.64 -5.70
CA ALA A 123 7.21 -3.16 -7.04
C ALA A 123 8.37 -4.17 -7.09
N ASN A 124 9.50 -3.86 -6.44
CA ASN A 124 10.64 -4.77 -6.34
C ASN A 124 10.31 -6.07 -5.58
N GLU A 125 9.53 -6.00 -4.51
CA GLU A 125 9.06 -7.18 -3.76
C GLU A 125 8.20 -8.08 -4.66
N VAL A 126 7.25 -7.51 -5.40
CA VAL A 126 6.38 -8.26 -6.32
C VAL A 126 7.17 -8.85 -7.47
N LEU A 127 8.07 -8.10 -8.10
CA LEU A 127 8.95 -8.58 -9.19
C LEU A 127 9.90 -9.70 -8.73
N ALA A 128 10.28 -9.71 -7.45
CA ALA A 128 11.05 -10.79 -6.84
C ALA A 128 10.23 -12.06 -6.52
N GLY A 129 8.94 -12.08 -6.87
CA GLY A 129 8.02 -13.18 -6.59
C GLY A 129 7.26 -13.07 -5.28
N ALA A 130 7.21 -11.87 -4.66
CA ALA A 130 6.49 -11.55 -3.43
C ALA A 130 6.82 -12.47 -2.23
N PRO A 131 8.11 -12.71 -1.91
CA PRO A 131 8.51 -13.68 -0.89
C PRO A 131 8.02 -13.32 0.53
N VAL A 132 7.67 -12.05 0.78
CA VAL A 132 7.22 -11.60 2.09
C VAL A 132 5.72 -11.30 2.12
N VAL A 133 5.19 -10.70 1.03
CA VAL A 133 3.77 -10.27 0.98
C VAL A 133 2.87 -11.23 0.20
N GLY A 134 3.37 -12.34 -0.30
CA GLY A 134 2.60 -13.27 -1.14
C GLY A 134 1.28 -13.72 -0.50
N ASP A 135 1.28 -14.06 0.79
CA ASP A 135 0.08 -14.46 1.52
C ASP A 135 -0.94 -13.30 1.61
N PHE A 136 -0.47 -12.07 1.84
CA PHE A 136 -1.32 -10.89 1.86
C PHE A 136 -1.97 -10.65 0.49
N LEU A 137 -1.20 -10.78 -0.59
CA LEU A 137 -1.71 -10.65 -1.96
C LEU A 137 -2.77 -11.71 -2.27
N ALA A 138 -2.51 -12.96 -1.89
CA ALA A 138 -3.39 -14.10 -2.16
C ALA A 138 -4.67 -14.12 -1.30
N THR A 139 -4.70 -13.37 -0.20
CA THR A 139 -5.84 -13.33 0.73
C THR A 139 -6.52 -11.98 0.72
N ARG A 140 -6.03 -11.01 1.49
CA ARG A 140 -6.69 -9.71 1.71
C ARG A 140 -6.85 -8.90 0.43
N LEU A 141 -5.76 -8.76 -0.37
CA LEU A 141 -5.84 -8.02 -1.63
C LEU A 141 -6.82 -8.70 -2.60
N LYS A 142 -6.71 -10.03 -2.74
CA LYS A 142 -7.62 -10.79 -3.60
C LYS A 142 -9.08 -10.59 -3.20
N GLN A 143 -9.40 -10.73 -1.91
CA GLN A 143 -10.78 -10.54 -1.40
C GLN A 143 -11.32 -9.15 -1.72
N LEU A 144 -10.52 -8.10 -1.49
CA LEU A 144 -10.93 -6.73 -1.79
C LEU A 144 -11.18 -6.54 -3.30
N VAL A 145 -10.25 -7.01 -4.13
CA VAL A 145 -10.40 -6.94 -5.59
C VAL A 145 -11.64 -7.69 -6.07
N ASP A 146 -11.91 -8.89 -5.53
CA ASP A 146 -13.10 -9.67 -5.87
C ASP A 146 -14.40 -8.93 -5.50
N VAL A 147 -14.42 -8.24 -4.35
CA VAL A 147 -15.58 -7.42 -3.93
C VAL A 147 -15.78 -6.24 -4.90
N LYS A 148 -14.73 -5.50 -5.21
CA LYS A 148 -14.84 -4.31 -6.07
C LYS A 148 -15.03 -4.67 -7.54
N ALA A 149 -14.52 -5.80 -7.98
CA ALA A 149 -14.81 -6.34 -9.31
C ALA A 149 -16.31 -6.66 -9.49
N ARG A 150 -16.99 -7.13 -8.44
CA ARG A 150 -18.47 -7.29 -8.47
C ARG A 150 -19.18 -5.95 -8.61
N VAL A 151 -18.76 -4.93 -7.85
CA VAL A 151 -19.33 -3.58 -7.96
C VAL A 151 -19.20 -3.03 -9.39
N ILE A 152 -18.00 -3.14 -9.98
CA ILE A 152 -17.76 -2.68 -11.35
C ILE A 152 -18.62 -3.48 -12.35
N ARG A 153 -18.75 -4.79 -12.17
CA ARG A 153 -19.61 -5.64 -13.03
C ARG A 153 -21.07 -5.21 -12.95
N ASP A 154 -21.57 -4.94 -11.75
CA ASP A 154 -22.96 -4.46 -11.56
C ASP A 154 -23.19 -3.11 -12.26
N TRP A 155 -22.20 -2.22 -12.31
CA TRP A 155 -22.27 -0.98 -13.07
C TRP A 155 -22.30 -1.21 -14.59
N VAL A 156 -21.51 -2.18 -15.10
CA VAL A 156 -21.54 -2.58 -16.51
C VAL A 156 -22.90 -3.21 -16.86
N ASP A 157 -23.40 -4.13 -16.02
CA ASP A 157 -24.68 -4.83 -16.25
C ASP A 157 -25.87 -3.87 -16.22
N ARG A 158 -25.78 -2.78 -15.46
CA ARG A 158 -26.76 -1.67 -15.45
C ARG A 158 -26.56 -0.65 -16.58
N GLY A 159 -25.59 -0.84 -17.46
CA GLY A 159 -25.30 0.09 -18.57
C GLY A 159 -24.69 1.43 -18.11
N GLN A 160 -24.26 1.54 -16.87
CA GLN A 160 -23.63 2.75 -16.32
C GLN A 160 -22.15 2.87 -16.72
N LEU A 161 -21.51 1.77 -17.13
CA LEU A 161 -20.20 1.70 -17.75
C LEU A 161 -20.29 0.93 -19.06
N ALA A 162 -19.38 1.25 -20.00
CA ALA A 162 -19.16 0.44 -21.18
C ALA A 162 -18.69 -0.97 -20.80
N PRO A 163 -18.91 -1.99 -21.64
CA PRO A 163 -18.42 -3.34 -21.38
C PRO A 163 -16.91 -3.35 -21.16
N VAL A 164 -16.49 -3.76 -19.96
CA VAL A 164 -15.09 -3.89 -19.57
C VAL A 164 -14.96 -5.02 -18.55
N ASP A 165 -13.86 -5.79 -18.63
CA ASP A 165 -13.54 -6.73 -17.56
C ASP A 165 -13.06 -5.99 -16.31
N PRO A 166 -13.68 -6.19 -15.15
CA PRO A 166 -13.36 -5.44 -13.93
C PRO A 166 -11.92 -5.66 -13.44
N TYR A 167 -11.38 -6.87 -13.55
CA TYR A 167 -10.01 -7.15 -13.12
C TYR A 167 -8.99 -6.45 -14.01
N HIS A 168 -9.19 -6.51 -15.34
CA HIS A 168 -8.32 -5.81 -16.28
C HIS A 168 -8.40 -4.30 -16.11
N LEU A 169 -9.58 -3.74 -15.80
CA LEU A 169 -9.71 -2.31 -15.49
C LEU A 169 -8.89 -1.94 -14.24
N ILE A 170 -9.00 -2.70 -13.15
CA ILE A 170 -8.25 -2.48 -11.92
C ILE A 170 -6.73 -2.58 -12.20
N PHE A 171 -6.28 -3.60 -12.90
CA PHE A 171 -4.86 -3.79 -13.24
C PHE A 171 -4.33 -2.67 -14.12
N MET A 172 -5.12 -2.20 -15.09
CA MET A 172 -4.75 -1.05 -15.93
C MET A 172 -4.62 0.24 -15.11
N ILE A 173 -5.54 0.48 -14.17
CA ILE A 173 -5.44 1.62 -13.26
C ILE A 173 -4.14 1.53 -12.44
N TRP A 174 -3.81 0.37 -11.87
CA TRP A 174 -2.56 0.20 -11.13
C TRP A 174 -1.34 0.45 -12.00
N ALA A 175 -1.27 -0.17 -13.17
CA ALA A 175 -0.16 -0.01 -14.09
C ALA A 175 0.05 1.46 -14.48
N THR A 176 -1.00 2.19 -14.81
CA THR A 176 -0.88 3.58 -15.26
C THR A 176 -0.57 4.55 -14.12
N THR A 177 -1.10 4.32 -12.92
CA THR A 177 -0.89 5.23 -11.79
C THR A 177 0.45 5.03 -11.10
N GLN A 178 1.03 3.82 -11.11
CA GLN A 178 2.34 3.53 -10.49
C GLN A 178 3.52 3.76 -11.44
N HIS A 179 3.30 3.74 -12.75
CA HIS A 179 4.36 3.84 -13.75
C HIS A 179 5.25 5.08 -13.54
N TYR A 180 4.67 6.22 -13.22
CA TYR A 180 5.39 7.48 -13.03
C TYR A 180 6.31 7.46 -11.79
N ALA A 181 5.98 6.69 -10.77
CA ALA A 181 6.82 6.51 -9.59
C ALA A 181 7.88 5.41 -9.79
N ASP A 182 7.50 4.28 -10.38
CA ASP A 182 8.35 3.09 -10.48
C ASP A 182 9.41 3.25 -11.58
N PHE A 183 9.06 3.95 -12.68
CA PHE A 183 9.90 4.15 -13.87
C PHE A 183 10.31 5.61 -14.06
N ASP A 184 10.43 6.38 -12.98
CA ASP A 184 10.85 7.79 -13.00
C ASP A 184 12.13 8.03 -13.83
N VAL A 185 13.11 7.16 -13.72
CA VAL A 185 14.37 7.26 -14.50
C VAL A 185 14.11 7.19 -16.00
N GLN A 186 13.21 6.30 -16.45
CA GLN A 186 12.84 6.19 -17.86
C GLN A 186 12.07 7.42 -18.32
N ILE A 187 11.13 7.89 -17.52
CA ILE A 187 10.33 9.09 -17.84
C ILE A 187 11.24 10.31 -17.96
N ARG A 188 12.13 10.52 -16.98
CA ARG A 188 13.11 11.62 -17.01
C ARG A 188 14.04 11.55 -18.23
N ALA A 189 14.45 10.36 -18.65
CA ALA A 189 15.28 10.18 -19.82
C ALA A 189 14.55 10.59 -21.12
N ILE A 190 13.25 10.39 -21.20
CA ILE A 190 12.43 10.68 -22.39
C ILE A 190 11.95 12.13 -22.39
N VAL A 191 11.40 12.60 -21.28
CA VAL A 191 10.73 13.92 -21.15
C VAL A 191 11.74 15.01 -20.76
N GLY A 192 12.88 14.64 -20.18
CA GLY A 192 13.89 15.57 -19.71
C GLY A 192 13.42 16.42 -18.52
N ARG A 193 13.84 17.69 -18.48
CA ARG A 193 13.52 18.62 -17.37
C ARG A 193 12.03 18.99 -17.27
N GLN A 194 11.21 18.64 -18.25
CA GLN A 194 9.76 18.91 -18.21
C GLN A 194 9.08 18.18 -17.05
N VAL A 195 9.64 17.07 -16.56
CA VAL A 195 9.14 16.37 -15.36
C VAL A 195 9.11 17.25 -14.12
N ASP A 196 10.06 18.17 -14.00
CA ASP A 196 10.18 19.08 -12.87
C ASP A 196 9.43 20.41 -13.10
N ALA A 197 8.76 20.55 -14.25
CA ALA A 197 8.00 21.76 -14.58
C ALA A 197 6.71 21.84 -13.75
N PRO A 198 6.32 23.04 -13.30
CA PRO A 198 5.01 23.27 -12.70
C PRO A 198 3.90 22.77 -13.63
N GLY A 199 2.95 21.98 -13.08
CA GLY A 199 1.83 21.45 -13.85
C GLY A 199 2.07 20.08 -14.52
N PHE A 200 3.27 19.52 -14.49
CA PHE A 200 3.51 18.18 -15.06
C PHE A 200 2.66 17.09 -14.38
N ARG A 201 2.53 17.16 -13.05
CA ARG A 201 1.68 16.22 -12.29
C ARG A 201 0.21 16.33 -12.68
N GLU A 202 -0.31 17.55 -12.80
CA GLU A 202 -1.70 17.82 -13.22
C GLU A 202 -1.95 17.33 -14.66
N GLN A 203 -0.99 17.54 -15.56
CA GLN A 203 -1.08 17.03 -16.94
C GLN A 203 -1.09 15.49 -16.96
N THR A 204 -0.24 14.85 -16.15
CA THR A 204 -0.23 13.40 -15.99
C THR A 204 -1.58 12.89 -15.50
N ALA A 205 -2.12 13.49 -14.45
CA ALA A 205 -3.42 13.10 -13.89
C ALA A 205 -4.53 13.29 -14.92
N GLN A 206 -4.57 14.40 -15.64
CA GLN A 206 -5.54 14.67 -16.72
C GLN A 206 -5.44 13.64 -17.84
N ALA A 207 -4.21 13.29 -18.27
CA ALA A 207 -3.98 12.31 -19.32
C ALA A 207 -4.48 10.92 -18.91
N VAL A 208 -4.11 10.43 -17.73
CA VAL A 208 -4.56 9.13 -17.23
C VAL A 208 -6.08 9.09 -17.05
N LEU A 209 -6.66 10.11 -16.40
CA LEU A 209 -8.11 10.21 -16.22
C LEU A 209 -8.86 10.25 -17.54
N SER A 210 -8.39 11.06 -18.50
CA SER A 210 -9.03 11.17 -19.81
C SER A 210 -9.04 9.83 -20.55
N VAL A 211 -7.89 9.13 -20.61
CA VAL A 211 -7.79 7.87 -21.34
C VAL A 211 -8.65 6.79 -20.68
N VAL A 212 -8.55 6.62 -19.36
CA VAL A 212 -9.27 5.57 -18.65
C VAL A 212 -10.77 5.85 -18.64
N LEU A 213 -11.20 7.05 -18.22
CA LEU A 213 -12.62 7.33 -18.06
C LEU A 213 -13.36 7.42 -19.40
N ASN A 214 -12.76 7.99 -20.45
CA ASN A 214 -13.39 7.99 -21.76
C ASN A 214 -13.48 6.59 -22.38
N GLY A 215 -12.56 5.68 -22.02
CA GLY A 215 -12.60 4.29 -22.47
C GLY A 215 -13.76 3.47 -21.90
N ILE A 216 -14.28 3.88 -20.73
CA ILE A 216 -15.32 3.14 -20.00
C ILE A 216 -16.67 3.87 -19.92
N ARG A 217 -16.80 5.05 -20.51
CA ARG A 217 -18.11 5.72 -20.65
C ARG A 217 -19.03 4.92 -21.54
N PRO A 218 -20.32 4.79 -21.20
CA PRO A 218 -21.32 4.21 -22.10
C PRO A 218 -21.25 4.91 -23.46
N ARG A 219 -21.40 4.14 -24.53
CA ARG A 219 -21.52 4.67 -25.90
C ARG A 219 -22.99 4.50 -26.32
N ASP A 220 -23.55 5.56 -26.81
CA ASP A 220 -24.89 5.55 -27.44
C ASP A 220 -24.95 4.58 -28.63
#